data_bf9561b973ab7af57d174f1a056c2fda
#
_entry.id   bf9561b973ab7af57d174f1a056c2fda
#
_cell.length_a   1.000
_cell.length_b   1.000
_cell.length_c   1.000
_cell.angle_alpha   90.00
_cell.angle_beta   90.00
_cell.angle_gamma   90.00
#
_symmetry.space_group_name_H-M   'P 1'
#
loop_
_entity.id
_entity.type
_entity.pdbx_description
1 polymer ?
#
loop_
_entity_poly.entity_id
_entity_poly.type
_entity_poly.pdbx_seq_one_letter_code
_entity_poly.pdbx_strand_id
1 'polypeptide(L)'
;MRDFSVDEATFAVVDVETTGVNPALDRVVEVACVVVRGGRETQCFSSLVDPDRPIPPRASAIHHLTDRDVAGQPRLEEVAPIVEALCAGAVVTGHNLSFDLRFLTMLQFRSSLCTLRLARHCFPELDGHANQLLRYALEGVPRGYGNAHRALDDARVTASVLQVLLRRYRELGGKDSVEALVSHASSRVAVGVLPFGEHRGKPLDQIPAAYLEWVHGRSKSFDRDITESVSSELERRATIRNPLQGSVPA
;
A
#
# COMPACT_ATOMS: atom_id res chain seq x y z
N MET A 1 26.37 -0.75 5.46
CA MET A 1 25.43 0.29 4.98
C MET A 1 25.25 1.26 6.13
N ARG A 2 25.37 2.56 5.97
CA ARG A 2 25.03 3.48 7.07
C ARG A 2 23.52 3.46 7.21
N ASP A 3 23.03 3.07 8.37
CA ASP A 3 21.64 3.20 8.76
C ASP A 3 21.38 4.68 9.08
N PHE A 4 20.26 5.19 8.65
CA PHE A 4 19.89 6.58 8.85
C PHE A 4 18.82 6.67 9.95
N SER A 5 18.85 7.75 10.73
CA SER A 5 17.74 8.12 11.60
C SER A 5 16.47 8.35 10.77
N VAL A 6 15.34 7.92 11.29
CA VAL A 6 14.02 8.16 10.66
C VAL A 6 13.75 9.67 10.51
N ASP A 7 14.26 10.50 11.43
CA ASP A 7 14.09 11.96 11.38
C ASP A 7 14.92 12.64 10.28
N GLU A 8 16.07 12.04 9.92
CA GLU A 8 16.94 12.53 8.85
C GLU A 8 16.54 11.98 7.48
N ALA A 9 15.74 10.93 7.46
CA ALA A 9 15.35 10.24 6.24
C ALA A 9 14.49 11.13 5.33
N THR A 10 14.71 10.95 4.04
CA THR A 10 13.83 11.47 3.00
C THR A 10 12.90 10.34 2.56
N PHE A 11 11.60 10.61 2.52
CA PHE A 11 10.59 9.68 2.02
C PHE A 11 10.03 10.21 0.70
N ALA A 12 10.05 9.39 -0.34
CA ALA A 12 9.40 9.69 -1.62
C ALA A 12 8.10 8.90 -1.68
N VAL A 13 6.99 9.57 -1.47
CA VAL A 13 5.65 8.97 -1.46
C VAL A 13 5.12 8.93 -2.88
N VAL A 14 4.98 7.75 -3.44
CA VAL A 14 4.45 7.53 -4.79
C VAL A 14 3.03 7.00 -4.75
N ASP A 15 2.26 7.35 -5.76
CA ASP A 15 0.91 6.85 -5.99
C ASP A 15 0.62 6.87 -7.49
N VAL A 16 -0.15 5.89 -7.98
CA VAL A 16 -0.56 5.80 -9.39
C VAL A 16 -2.03 5.49 -9.55
N GLU A 17 -2.66 6.13 -10.54
CA GLU A 17 -3.95 5.68 -11.07
C GLU A 17 -3.72 4.88 -12.37
N THR A 18 -4.55 3.88 -12.62
CA THR A 18 -4.33 2.91 -13.69
C THR A 18 -5.61 2.52 -14.43
N THR A 19 -5.49 1.99 -15.65
CA THR A 19 -6.62 1.44 -16.40
C THR A 19 -7.20 0.16 -15.80
N GLY A 20 -6.52 -0.43 -14.80
CA GLY A 20 -6.93 -1.63 -14.08
C GLY A 20 -5.81 -2.18 -13.20
N VAL A 21 -5.96 -3.38 -12.68
CA VAL A 21 -5.10 -3.92 -11.61
C VAL A 21 -4.00 -4.88 -12.09
N ASN A 22 -4.00 -5.25 -13.37
CA ASN A 22 -3.04 -6.20 -13.92
C ASN A 22 -1.94 -5.48 -14.73
N PRO A 23 -0.70 -5.34 -14.23
CA PRO A 23 0.36 -4.58 -14.89
C PRO A 23 0.80 -5.17 -16.24
N ALA A 24 0.50 -6.45 -16.52
CA ALA A 24 0.75 -7.03 -17.84
C ALA A 24 -0.23 -6.51 -18.91
N LEU A 25 -1.44 -6.12 -18.50
CA LEU A 25 -2.51 -5.70 -19.39
C LEU A 25 -2.87 -4.22 -19.22
N ASP A 26 -2.69 -3.66 -18.05
CA ASP A 26 -3.13 -2.32 -17.70
C ASP A 26 -1.96 -1.31 -17.72
N ARG A 27 -2.28 -0.03 -17.73
CA ARG A 27 -1.34 1.08 -17.87
C ARG A 27 -1.63 2.18 -16.86
N VAL A 28 -0.61 2.96 -16.51
CA VAL A 28 -0.74 4.16 -15.69
C VAL A 28 -1.49 5.24 -16.46
N VAL A 29 -2.39 5.96 -15.79
CA VAL A 29 -3.12 7.13 -16.31
C VAL A 29 -2.82 8.40 -15.51
N GLU A 30 -2.33 8.28 -14.29
CA GLU A 30 -1.80 9.37 -13.48
C GLU A 30 -0.69 8.84 -12.58
N VAL A 31 0.35 9.62 -12.36
CA VAL A 31 1.44 9.33 -11.45
C VAL A 31 1.75 10.54 -10.59
N ALA A 32 2.00 10.32 -9.31
CA ALA A 32 2.46 11.37 -8.40
C ALA A 32 3.62 10.88 -7.52
N CYS A 33 4.45 11.83 -7.14
CA CYS A 33 5.49 11.66 -6.13
C CYS A 33 5.55 12.89 -5.24
N VAL A 34 5.46 12.67 -3.92
CA VAL A 34 5.58 13.70 -2.88
C VAL A 34 6.81 13.40 -2.04
N VAL A 35 7.78 14.30 -2.03
CA VAL A 35 9.01 14.14 -1.23
C VAL A 35 8.84 14.82 0.11
N VAL A 36 9.03 14.04 1.17
CA VAL A 36 8.91 14.49 2.56
C VAL A 36 10.25 14.36 3.26
N ARG A 37 10.67 15.43 3.93
CA ARG A 37 11.88 15.47 4.78
C ARG A 37 11.59 16.25 6.05
N GLY A 38 12.00 15.74 7.21
CA GLY A 38 11.72 16.39 8.48
C GLY A 38 10.22 16.66 8.71
N GLY A 39 9.34 15.77 8.26
CA GLY A 39 7.89 15.91 8.39
C GLY A 39 7.23 16.93 7.46
N ARG A 40 7.94 17.49 6.48
CA ARG A 40 7.43 18.53 5.56
C ARG A 40 7.57 18.10 4.11
N GLU A 41 6.55 18.41 3.30
CA GLU A 41 6.65 18.30 1.84
C GLU A 41 7.72 19.30 1.36
N THR A 42 8.74 18.80 0.65
CA THR A 42 9.84 19.60 0.12
C THR A 42 9.79 19.71 -1.40
N GLN A 43 9.26 18.70 -2.07
CA GLN A 43 9.06 18.65 -3.51
C GLN A 43 7.83 17.82 -3.80
N CYS A 44 7.18 18.09 -4.92
CA CYS A 44 6.15 17.20 -5.47
C CYS A 44 6.17 17.26 -6.99
N PHE A 45 5.70 16.17 -7.57
CA PHE A 45 5.46 16.03 -9.00
C PHE A 45 4.15 15.28 -9.20
N SER A 46 3.37 15.66 -10.19
CA SER A 46 2.20 14.91 -10.64
C SER A 46 2.02 15.11 -12.13
N SER A 47 1.65 14.06 -12.84
CA SER A 47 1.34 14.11 -14.27
C SER A 47 0.21 13.15 -14.60
N LEU A 48 -0.72 13.59 -15.41
CA LEU A 48 -1.54 12.69 -16.21
C LEU A 48 -0.63 11.98 -17.22
N VAL A 49 -0.99 10.76 -17.59
CA VAL A 49 -0.22 9.90 -18.46
C VAL A 49 -1.14 9.34 -19.55
N ASP A 50 -0.74 9.46 -20.81
CA ASP A 50 -1.43 8.79 -21.91
C ASP A 50 -1.13 7.28 -21.87
N PRO A 51 -2.13 6.43 -21.58
CA PRO A 51 -1.94 4.99 -21.47
C PRO A 51 -1.82 4.28 -22.83
N ASP A 52 -1.93 5.01 -23.97
CA ASP A 52 -1.97 4.48 -25.34
C ASP A 52 -3.05 3.40 -25.54
N ARG A 53 -4.16 3.53 -24.79
CA ARG A 53 -5.30 2.62 -24.83
C ARG A 53 -6.52 3.25 -24.14
N PRO A 54 -7.76 2.79 -24.47
CA PRO A 54 -8.96 3.27 -23.79
C PRO A 54 -8.95 2.94 -22.29
N ILE A 55 -9.45 3.88 -21.49
CA ILE A 55 -9.68 3.70 -20.05
C ILE A 55 -11.02 2.99 -19.86
N PRO A 56 -11.06 1.80 -19.26
CA PRO A 56 -12.31 1.10 -18.99
C PRO A 56 -13.22 1.91 -18.05
N PRO A 57 -14.56 1.94 -18.26
CA PRO A 57 -15.48 2.70 -17.42
C PRO A 57 -15.38 2.39 -15.91
N ARG A 58 -15.01 1.14 -15.56
CA ARG A 58 -14.78 0.74 -14.17
C ARG A 58 -13.60 1.46 -13.52
N ALA A 59 -12.55 1.77 -14.28
CA ALA A 59 -11.40 2.53 -13.82
C ALA A 59 -11.76 4.01 -13.69
N SER A 60 -12.39 4.58 -14.72
CA SER A 60 -12.92 5.96 -14.68
C SER A 60 -13.91 6.19 -13.52
N ALA A 61 -14.70 5.20 -13.15
CA ALA A 61 -15.60 5.30 -12.00
C ALA A 61 -14.87 5.40 -10.66
N ILE A 62 -13.58 5.06 -10.60
CA ILE A 62 -12.74 5.16 -9.41
C ILE A 62 -12.00 6.49 -9.39
N HIS A 63 -11.13 6.74 -10.38
CA HIS A 63 -10.24 7.92 -10.41
C HIS A 63 -10.81 9.11 -11.21
N HIS A 64 -11.99 8.98 -11.82
CA HIS A 64 -12.72 10.02 -12.54
C HIS A 64 -12.00 10.59 -13.78
N LEU A 65 -10.94 9.93 -14.27
CA LEU A 65 -10.27 10.28 -15.52
C LEU A 65 -10.88 9.51 -16.69
N THR A 66 -10.94 10.18 -17.83
CA THR A 66 -11.46 9.64 -19.09
C THR A 66 -10.39 9.74 -20.19
N ASP A 67 -10.62 9.09 -21.33
CA ASP A 67 -9.72 9.18 -22.49
C ASP A 67 -9.46 10.63 -22.91
N ARG A 68 -10.42 11.55 -22.69
CA ARG A 68 -10.27 12.97 -23.02
C ARG A 68 -9.25 13.67 -22.13
N ASP A 69 -9.15 13.27 -20.87
CA ASP A 69 -8.27 13.90 -19.88
C ASP A 69 -6.81 13.53 -20.13
N VAL A 70 -6.56 12.33 -20.66
CA VAL A 70 -5.22 11.78 -20.89
C VAL A 70 -4.75 11.91 -22.34
N ALA A 71 -5.62 12.28 -23.25
CA ALA A 71 -5.26 12.44 -24.67
C ALA A 71 -4.20 13.53 -24.85
N GLY A 72 -3.07 13.17 -25.48
CA GLY A 72 -1.94 14.09 -25.72
C GLY A 72 -1.11 14.41 -24.48
N GLN A 73 -1.35 13.75 -23.36
CA GLN A 73 -0.48 13.80 -22.20
C GLN A 73 0.82 13.01 -22.46
N PRO A 74 1.90 13.27 -21.72
CA PRO A 74 3.13 12.48 -21.87
C PRO A 74 2.87 11.01 -21.55
N ARG A 75 3.66 10.13 -22.15
CA ARG A 75 3.69 8.70 -21.77
C ARG A 75 4.48 8.49 -20.47
N LEU A 76 4.28 7.35 -19.84
CA LEU A 76 4.98 7.04 -18.58
C LEU A 76 6.50 7.13 -18.73
N GLU A 77 7.05 6.67 -19.85
CA GLU A 77 8.48 6.68 -20.12
C GLU A 77 9.06 8.09 -20.21
N GLU A 78 8.26 9.09 -20.55
CA GLU A 78 8.68 10.50 -20.65
C GLU A 78 8.73 11.16 -19.26
N VAL A 79 7.86 10.77 -18.33
CA VAL A 79 7.79 11.32 -16.97
C VAL A 79 8.58 10.49 -15.96
N ALA A 80 8.88 9.24 -16.27
CA ALA A 80 9.62 8.31 -15.41
C ALA A 80 10.93 8.89 -14.88
N PRO A 81 11.79 9.55 -15.69
CA PRO A 81 13.05 10.12 -15.18
C PRO A 81 12.86 11.16 -14.08
N ILE A 82 11.74 11.89 -14.08
CA ILE A 82 11.43 12.87 -13.04
C ILE A 82 11.09 12.14 -11.74
N VAL A 83 10.24 11.11 -11.82
CA VAL A 83 9.85 10.30 -10.65
C VAL A 83 11.08 9.57 -10.08
N GLU A 84 11.93 8.99 -10.94
CA GLU A 84 13.18 8.35 -10.53
C GLU A 84 14.11 9.33 -9.80
N ALA A 85 14.26 10.55 -10.32
CA ALA A 85 15.10 11.58 -9.70
C ALA A 85 14.58 11.97 -8.30
N LEU A 86 13.25 12.07 -8.11
CA LEU A 86 12.64 12.36 -6.81
C LEU A 86 12.78 11.19 -5.82
N CYS A 87 12.79 9.96 -6.31
CA CYS A 87 12.98 8.74 -5.51
C CYS A 87 14.45 8.48 -5.17
N ALA A 88 15.40 9.11 -5.87
CA ALA A 88 16.82 8.84 -5.73
C ALA A 88 17.32 9.13 -4.30
N GLY A 89 17.81 8.10 -3.61
CA GLY A 89 18.31 8.21 -2.23
C GLY A 89 17.25 8.31 -1.14
N ALA A 90 15.97 8.33 -1.51
CA ALA A 90 14.85 8.34 -0.58
C ALA A 90 14.37 6.91 -0.23
N VAL A 91 13.59 6.80 0.85
CA VAL A 91 12.77 5.62 1.14
C VAL A 91 11.51 5.72 0.29
N VAL A 92 11.41 4.87 -0.74
CA VAL A 92 10.22 4.84 -1.60
C VAL A 92 9.03 4.35 -0.78
N THR A 93 8.00 5.17 -0.70
CA THR A 93 6.88 4.97 0.21
C THR A 93 5.57 5.01 -0.56
N GLY A 94 4.57 4.26 -0.13
CA GLY A 94 3.23 4.28 -0.71
C GLY A 94 2.24 3.54 0.17
N HIS A 95 0.95 3.70 -0.11
CA HIS A 95 -0.11 3.00 0.59
C HIS A 95 -0.54 1.77 -0.23
N ASN A 96 -0.23 0.58 0.26
CA ASN A 96 -0.25 -0.67 -0.54
C ASN A 96 0.78 -0.63 -1.68
N LEU A 97 1.95 -0.11 -1.37
CA LEU A 97 3.05 0.19 -2.29
C LEU A 97 3.37 -0.92 -3.30
N SER A 98 3.13 -2.18 -2.95
CA SER A 98 3.32 -3.30 -3.87
C SER A 98 2.47 -3.20 -5.14
N PHE A 99 1.35 -2.48 -5.09
CA PHE A 99 0.54 -2.20 -6.27
C PHE A 99 1.25 -1.23 -7.20
N ASP A 100 1.68 -0.09 -6.68
CA ASP A 100 2.34 0.97 -7.46
C ASP A 100 3.64 0.49 -8.11
N LEU A 101 4.46 -0.23 -7.35
CA LEU A 101 5.74 -0.76 -7.83
C LEU A 101 5.61 -1.77 -8.98
N ARG A 102 4.47 -2.42 -9.14
CA ARG A 102 4.22 -3.28 -10.31
C ARG A 102 4.04 -2.50 -11.60
N PHE A 103 3.65 -1.24 -11.52
CA PHE A 103 3.50 -0.32 -12.65
C PHE A 103 4.73 0.59 -12.81
N LEU A 104 5.40 0.93 -11.72
CA LEU A 104 6.60 1.77 -11.70
C LEU A 104 7.88 0.92 -11.68
N THR A 105 7.99 -0.01 -12.62
CA THR A 105 9.10 -0.99 -12.68
C THR A 105 10.47 -0.38 -12.95
N MET A 106 10.50 0.87 -13.43
CA MET A 106 11.74 1.62 -13.66
C MET A 106 12.38 2.10 -12.36
N LEU A 107 11.64 2.23 -11.25
CA LEU A 107 12.19 2.79 -10.01
C LEU A 107 13.31 1.94 -9.43
N GLN A 108 14.46 2.57 -9.23
CA GLN A 108 15.60 2.01 -8.50
C GLN A 108 15.61 2.56 -7.07
N PHE A 109 15.44 1.70 -6.07
CA PHE A 109 15.43 2.10 -4.66
C PHE A 109 16.20 1.12 -3.78
N ARG A 110 16.75 1.63 -2.67
CA ARG A 110 17.47 0.81 -1.67
C ARG A 110 16.55 0.33 -0.55
N SER A 111 15.54 1.14 -0.24
CA SER A 111 14.59 0.88 0.83
C SER A 111 13.19 1.30 0.40
N SER A 112 12.20 0.55 0.82
CA SER A 112 10.80 0.89 0.58
C SER A 112 9.95 0.67 1.83
N LEU A 113 8.90 1.47 1.99
CA LEU A 113 8.02 1.46 3.15
C LEU A 113 6.56 1.45 2.70
N CYS A 114 5.81 0.45 3.12
CA CYS A 114 4.37 0.37 2.89
C CYS A 114 3.61 0.90 4.10
N THR A 115 2.93 2.04 3.96
CA THR A 115 2.16 2.66 5.04
C THR A 115 0.93 1.83 5.45
N LEU A 116 0.33 1.05 4.54
CA LEU A 116 -0.74 0.10 4.87
C LEU A 116 -0.26 -0.93 5.91
N ARG A 117 0.90 -1.53 5.68
CA ARG A 117 1.45 -2.53 6.59
C ARG A 117 1.88 -1.91 7.92
N LEU A 118 2.55 -0.76 7.88
CA LEU A 118 2.92 -0.02 9.09
C LEU A 118 1.68 0.38 9.90
N ALA A 119 0.59 0.80 9.23
CA ALA A 119 -0.68 1.14 9.90
C ALA A 119 -1.29 -0.06 10.63
N ARG A 120 -1.25 -1.24 10.04
CA ARG A 120 -1.71 -2.49 10.67
C ARG A 120 -0.94 -2.82 11.95
N HIS A 121 0.37 -2.51 11.98
CA HIS A 121 1.19 -2.67 13.19
C HIS A 121 0.89 -1.59 14.25
N CYS A 122 0.71 -0.35 13.81
CA CYS A 122 0.55 0.79 14.71
C CYS A 122 -0.86 0.90 15.29
N PHE A 123 -1.88 0.47 14.56
CA PHE A 123 -3.30 0.62 14.90
C PHE A 123 -4.07 -0.67 14.59
N PRO A 124 -3.70 -1.81 15.22
CA PRO A 124 -4.33 -3.10 14.94
C PRO A 124 -5.81 -3.15 15.32
N GLU A 125 -6.27 -2.21 16.17
CA GLU A 125 -7.66 -2.09 16.63
C GLU A 125 -8.61 -1.50 15.58
N LEU A 126 -8.11 -0.87 14.51
CA LEU A 126 -8.97 -0.32 13.46
C LEU A 126 -9.59 -1.46 12.63
N ASP A 127 -10.85 -1.30 12.28
CA ASP A 127 -11.62 -2.22 11.43
C ASP A 127 -11.23 -2.20 9.95
N GLY A 128 -10.28 -1.32 9.58
CA GLY A 128 -9.70 -1.22 8.25
C GLY A 128 -8.53 -0.23 8.21
N HIS A 129 -7.72 -0.35 7.16
CA HIS A 129 -6.49 0.46 7.01
C HIS A 129 -6.38 1.05 5.59
N ALA A 130 -7.49 1.23 4.88
CA ALA A 130 -7.48 1.93 3.60
C ALA A 130 -7.05 3.39 3.79
N ASN A 131 -6.36 3.99 2.80
CA ASN A 131 -5.79 5.33 2.90
C ASN A 131 -6.82 6.38 3.34
N GLN A 132 -8.00 6.37 2.70
CA GLN A 132 -9.08 7.29 3.06
C GLN A 132 -9.69 6.98 4.44
N LEU A 133 -9.74 5.72 4.89
CA LEU A 133 -10.18 5.41 6.25
C LEU A 133 -9.20 6.01 7.27
N LEU A 134 -7.89 5.80 7.09
CA LEU A 134 -6.86 6.36 7.97
C LEU A 134 -6.91 7.89 8.01
N ARG A 135 -7.19 8.54 6.86
CA ARG A 135 -7.38 10.01 6.78
C ARG A 135 -8.43 10.53 7.77
N TYR A 136 -9.51 9.78 7.96
CA TYR A 136 -10.60 10.19 8.86
C TYR A 136 -10.48 9.62 10.27
N ALA A 137 -9.87 8.44 10.43
CA ALA A 137 -9.71 7.78 11.73
C ALA A 137 -8.57 8.39 12.57
N LEU A 138 -7.48 8.86 11.91
CA LEU A 138 -6.30 9.32 12.61
C LEU A 138 -6.34 10.83 12.86
N GLU A 139 -6.07 11.24 14.10
CA GLU A 139 -5.86 12.65 14.42
C GLU A 139 -4.55 13.16 13.82
N GLY A 140 -4.56 14.41 13.32
CA GLY A 140 -3.40 15.06 12.72
C GLY A 140 -3.22 14.79 11.23
N VAL A 141 -4.09 14.00 10.60
CA VAL A 141 -4.16 13.90 9.14
C VAL A 141 -5.10 14.97 8.60
N PRO A 142 -4.64 15.89 7.72
CA PRO A 142 -5.48 16.93 7.16
C PRO A 142 -6.65 16.35 6.34
N ARG A 143 -7.84 16.93 6.50
CA ARG A 143 -9.04 16.52 5.78
C ARG A 143 -9.32 17.34 4.52
N GLY A 144 -8.54 18.40 4.30
CA GLY A 144 -8.71 19.37 3.20
C GLY A 144 -7.97 19.01 1.90
N TYR A 145 -7.30 17.86 1.80
CA TYR A 145 -6.77 17.41 0.52
C TYR A 145 -7.92 16.99 -0.40
N GLY A 146 -7.80 17.30 -1.67
CA GLY A 146 -8.79 17.19 -2.73
C GLY A 146 -9.58 15.88 -2.81
N ASN A 147 -9.74 15.38 -4.01
CA ASN A 147 -10.58 14.20 -4.26
C ASN A 147 -9.79 12.91 -4.03
N ALA A 148 -10.42 11.95 -3.36
CA ALA A 148 -9.91 10.57 -3.33
C ALA A 148 -9.76 10.02 -4.77
N HIS A 149 -8.81 9.13 -4.95
CA HIS A 149 -8.48 8.54 -6.25
C HIS A 149 -7.97 9.57 -7.27
N ARG A 150 -7.14 10.49 -6.79
CA ARG A 150 -6.26 11.32 -7.57
C ARG A 150 -4.86 11.17 -7.00
N ALA A 151 -3.92 10.76 -7.84
CA ALA A 151 -2.61 10.31 -7.40
C ALA A 151 -1.89 11.31 -6.50
N LEU A 152 -1.92 12.63 -6.81
CA LEU A 152 -1.28 13.64 -5.96
C LEU A 152 -1.97 13.80 -4.61
N ASP A 153 -3.29 13.81 -4.58
CA ASP A 153 -4.06 13.96 -3.35
C ASP A 153 -3.88 12.73 -2.45
N ASP A 154 -3.91 11.53 -3.01
CA ASP A 154 -3.70 10.29 -2.27
C ASP A 154 -2.24 10.15 -1.79
N ALA A 155 -1.24 10.58 -2.57
CA ALA A 155 0.15 10.67 -2.13
C ALA A 155 0.32 11.65 -0.95
N ARG A 156 -0.36 12.80 -0.95
CA ARG A 156 -0.35 13.77 0.17
C ARG A 156 -1.05 13.24 1.42
N VAL A 157 -2.18 12.54 1.25
CA VAL A 157 -2.84 11.83 2.36
C VAL A 157 -1.88 10.80 2.94
N THR A 158 -1.26 9.97 2.09
CA THR A 158 -0.27 8.97 2.49
C THR A 158 0.92 9.60 3.22
N ALA A 159 1.43 10.73 2.74
CA ALA A 159 2.52 11.47 3.39
C ALA A 159 2.12 11.95 4.80
N SER A 160 0.89 12.42 4.97
CA SER A 160 0.36 12.87 6.26
C SER A 160 0.10 11.69 7.21
N VAL A 161 -0.47 10.60 6.70
CA VAL A 161 -0.64 9.33 7.42
C VAL A 161 0.72 8.82 7.88
N LEU A 162 1.75 8.85 7.02
CA LEU A 162 3.11 8.46 7.39
C LEU A 162 3.61 9.20 8.62
N GLN A 163 3.39 10.52 8.74
CA GLN A 163 3.84 11.30 9.90
C GLN A 163 3.17 10.82 11.21
N VAL A 164 1.89 10.48 11.16
CA VAL A 164 1.17 9.91 12.32
C VAL A 164 1.72 8.52 12.65
N LEU A 165 1.96 7.69 11.64
CA LEU A 165 2.51 6.34 11.83
C LEU A 165 3.92 6.36 12.42
N LEU A 166 4.78 7.29 11.99
CA LEU A 166 6.14 7.43 12.52
C LEU A 166 6.13 7.85 13.99
N ARG A 167 5.21 8.75 14.40
CA ARG A 167 5.02 9.09 15.82
C ARG A 167 4.56 7.87 16.61
N ARG A 168 3.53 7.18 16.11
CA ARG A 168 2.98 6.00 16.79
C ARG A 168 3.99 4.87 16.90
N TYR A 169 4.78 4.65 15.85
CA TYR A 169 5.88 3.66 15.88
C TYR A 169 6.88 3.94 17.00
N ARG A 170 7.26 5.21 17.22
CA ARG A 170 8.15 5.62 18.33
C ARG A 170 7.50 5.44 19.70
N GLU A 171 6.23 5.83 19.84
CA GLU A 171 5.45 5.61 21.08
C GLU A 171 5.39 4.12 21.49
N LEU A 172 5.35 3.24 20.49
CA LEU A 172 5.39 1.79 20.68
C LEU A 172 6.81 1.23 20.93
N GLY A 173 7.82 2.09 21.08
CA GLY A 173 9.21 1.69 21.34
C GLY A 173 10.01 1.35 20.08
N GLY A 174 9.53 1.77 18.91
CA GLY A 174 10.26 1.58 17.65
C GLY A 174 11.60 2.31 17.64
N LYS A 175 12.63 1.66 17.07
CA LYS A 175 13.98 2.21 17.00
C LYS A 175 14.06 3.36 15.98
N ASP A 176 14.82 4.39 16.28
CA ASP A 176 15.12 5.49 15.35
C ASP A 176 16.14 5.05 14.27
N SER A 177 15.69 4.20 13.37
CA SER A 177 16.47 3.56 12.33
C SER A 177 15.55 3.24 11.16
N VAL A 178 15.91 3.66 9.96
CA VAL A 178 15.16 3.34 8.73
C VAL A 178 15.13 1.84 8.49
N GLU A 179 16.25 1.15 8.72
CA GLU A 179 16.32 -0.31 8.57
C GLU A 179 15.36 -1.02 9.53
N ALA A 180 15.33 -0.60 10.80
CA ALA A 180 14.42 -1.17 11.79
C ALA A 180 12.95 -0.86 11.47
N LEU A 181 12.62 0.36 11.02
CA LEU A 181 11.28 0.75 10.59
C LEU A 181 10.80 -0.09 9.41
N VAL A 182 11.63 -0.24 8.37
CA VAL A 182 11.31 -1.04 7.18
C VAL A 182 11.16 -2.52 7.53
N SER A 183 12.04 -3.05 8.38
CA SER A 183 11.96 -4.43 8.88
C SER A 183 10.66 -4.65 9.66
N HIS A 184 10.30 -3.71 10.56
CA HIS A 184 9.05 -3.76 11.32
C HIS A 184 7.82 -3.74 10.40
N ALA A 185 7.74 -2.80 9.48
CA ALA A 185 6.65 -2.71 8.51
C ALA A 185 6.57 -3.93 7.58
N SER A 186 7.69 -4.61 7.33
CA SER A 186 7.78 -5.81 6.48
C SER A 186 7.53 -7.11 7.24
N SER A 187 7.49 -7.07 8.58
CA SER A 187 7.20 -8.24 9.40
C SER A 187 5.74 -8.69 9.22
N ARG A 188 5.46 -9.94 9.59
CA ARG A 188 4.12 -10.51 9.42
C ARG A 188 3.07 -9.76 10.25
N VAL A 189 1.95 -9.43 9.63
CA VAL A 189 0.77 -8.87 10.29
C VAL A 189 -0.36 -9.89 10.23
N ALA A 190 -0.96 -10.20 11.37
CA ALA A 190 -2.17 -11.01 11.40
C ALA A 190 -3.39 -10.14 11.06
N VAL A 191 -4.07 -10.48 9.98
CA VAL A 191 -5.35 -9.85 9.59
C VAL A 191 -6.48 -10.72 10.14
N GLY A 192 -7.15 -10.25 11.19
CA GLY A 192 -8.22 -11.02 11.84
C GLY A 192 -9.56 -10.96 11.10
N VAL A 193 -9.76 -9.94 10.28
CA VAL A 193 -11.04 -9.60 9.62
C VAL A 193 -10.83 -9.47 8.12
N LEU A 194 -11.72 -10.05 7.32
CA LEU A 194 -11.61 -9.94 5.86
C LEU A 194 -12.01 -8.54 5.37
N PRO A 195 -11.13 -7.79 4.66
CA PRO A 195 -11.42 -6.39 4.30
C PRO A 195 -12.19 -6.23 2.98
N PHE A 196 -12.62 -7.32 2.31
CA PHE A 196 -13.26 -7.26 0.99
C PHE A 196 -14.32 -8.36 0.77
N GLY A 197 -15.03 -8.25 -0.35
CA GLY A 197 -15.99 -9.25 -0.85
C GLY A 197 -17.27 -9.37 -0.02
N GLU A 198 -18.01 -10.45 -0.24
CA GLU A 198 -19.31 -10.69 0.44
C GLU A 198 -19.17 -10.94 1.95
N HIS A 199 -17.97 -11.30 2.40
CA HIS A 199 -17.65 -11.50 3.80
C HIS A 199 -16.84 -10.36 4.41
N ARG A 200 -16.86 -9.17 3.79
CA ARG A 200 -16.19 -7.98 4.32
C ARG A 200 -16.64 -7.70 5.77
N GLY A 201 -15.68 -7.42 6.63
CA GLY A 201 -15.92 -7.11 8.04
C GLY A 201 -16.15 -8.33 8.94
N LYS A 202 -16.15 -9.56 8.39
CA LYS A 202 -16.28 -10.77 9.20
C LYS A 202 -14.92 -11.29 9.66
N PRO A 203 -14.80 -11.74 10.92
CA PRO A 203 -13.65 -12.49 11.40
C PRO A 203 -13.37 -13.72 10.52
N LEU A 204 -12.08 -14.04 10.29
CA LEU A 204 -11.70 -15.15 9.42
C LEU A 204 -12.25 -16.50 9.91
N ASP A 205 -12.33 -16.69 11.22
CA ASP A 205 -12.86 -17.91 11.83
C ASP A 205 -14.38 -18.13 11.59
N GLN A 206 -15.11 -17.07 11.21
CA GLN A 206 -16.54 -17.11 10.90
C GLN A 206 -16.83 -17.22 9.39
N ILE A 207 -15.80 -17.20 8.54
CA ILE A 207 -15.96 -17.27 7.08
C ILE A 207 -15.99 -18.75 6.64
N PRO A 208 -16.88 -19.16 5.70
CA PRO A 208 -16.90 -20.52 5.17
C PRO A 208 -15.54 -20.94 4.61
N ALA A 209 -15.13 -22.20 4.88
CA ALA A 209 -13.85 -22.73 4.42
C ALA A 209 -13.67 -22.61 2.90
N ALA A 210 -14.71 -22.92 2.13
CA ALA A 210 -14.68 -22.83 0.67
C ALA A 210 -14.35 -21.40 0.16
N TYR A 211 -14.82 -20.36 0.87
CA TYR A 211 -14.46 -18.98 0.51
C TYR A 211 -13.00 -18.66 0.84
N LEU A 212 -12.52 -19.10 2.00
CA LEU A 212 -11.10 -18.94 2.37
C LEU A 212 -10.18 -19.71 1.40
N GLU A 213 -10.55 -20.91 0.98
CA GLU A 213 -9.84 -21.70 -0.04
C GLU A 213 -9.82 -20.96 -1.40
N TRP A 214 -10.92 -20.32 -1.78
CA TRP A 214 -11.01 -19.50 -2.98
C TRP A 214 -10.06 -18.29 -2.90
N VAL A 215 -9.96 -17.60 -1.75
CA VAL A 215 -8.99 -16.51 -1.51
C VAL A 215 -7.58 -17.04 -1.58
N HIS A 216 -7.28 -18.15 -0.89
CA HIS A 216 -5.96 -18.78 -0.88
C HIS A 216 -5.49 -19.19 -2.29
N GLY A 217 -6.36 -19.79 -3.09
CA GLY A 217 -6.06 -20.18 -4.48
C GLY A 217 -5.78 -18.98 -5.41
N ARG A 218 -6.10 -17.77 -4.99
CA ARG A 218 -5.84 -16.52 -5.71
C ARG A 218 -4.85 -15.60 -4.97
N SER A 219 -3.93 -16.17 -4.22
CA SER A 219 -2.97 -15.44 -3.38
C SER A 219 -2.22 -14.32 -4.10
N LYS A 220 -1.90 -14.49 -5.39
CA LYS A 220 -1.24 -13.46 -6.21
C LYS A 220 -2.11 -12.21 -6.49
N SER A 221 -3.42 -12.29 -6.28
CA SER A 221 -4.37 -11.20 -6.53
C SER A 221 -4.72 -10.42 -5.26
N PHE A 222 -4.28 -10.89 -4.11
CA PHE A 222 -4.59 -10.29 -2.82
C PHE A 222 -3.31 -9.85 -2.08
N ASP A 223 -3.51 -8.98 -1.11
CA ASP A 223 -2.46 -8.53 -0.21
C ASP A 223 -1.82 -9.72 0.55
N ARG A 224 -0.51 -9.66 0.75
CA ARG A 224 0.27 -10.73 1.39
C ARG A 224 -0.21 -11.05 2.81
N ASP A 225 -0.49 -10.02 3.63
CA ASP A 225 -0.89 -10.25 5.02
C ASP A 225 -2.24 -10.96 5.09
N ILE A 226 -3.15 -10.65 4.15
CA ILE A 226 -4.45 -11.33 4.03
C ILE A 226 -4.24 -12.79 3.64
N THR A 227 -3.44 -13.07 2.62
CA THR A 227 -3.23 -14.43 2.13
C THR A 227 -2.52 -15.30 3.15
N GLU A 228 -1.54 -14.78 3.88
CA GLU A 228 -0.86 -15.48 4.98
C GLU A 228 -1.81 -15.72 6.17
N SER A 229 -2.69 -14.76 6.49
CA SER A 229 -3.66 -14.93 7.58
C SER A 229 -4.73 -15.95 7.22
N VAL A 230 -5.22 -15.95 5.97
CA VAL A 230 -6.14 -16.96 5.44
C VAL A 230 -5.52 -18.35 5.46
N SER A 231 -4.26 -18.49 5.03
CA SER A 231 -3.52 -19.77 5.06
C SER A 231 -3.44 -20.30 6.48
N SER A 232 -3.07 -19.44 7.44
CA SER A 232 -2.97 -19.82 8.86
C SER A 232 -4.31 -20.24 9.45
N GLU A 233 -5.40 -19.59 9.07
CA GLU A 233 -6.74 -19.98 9.51
C GLU A 233 -7.17 -21.32 8.92
N LEU A 234 -6.88 -21.60 7.65
CA LEU A 234 -7.13 -22.90 7.02
C LEU A 234 -6.33 -24.02 7.69
N GLU A 235 -5.04 -23.79 7.98
CA GLU A 235 -4.17 -24.72 8.72
C GLU A 235 -4.70 -25.00 10.14
N ARG A 236 -5.11 -23.95 10.87
CA ARG A 236 -5.71 -24.10 12.20
C ARG A 236 -6.96 -24.99 12.15
N ARG A 237 -7.85 -24.79 11.17
CA ARG A 237 -9.05 -25.63 10.99
C ARG A 237 -8.71 -27.06 10.63
N ALA A 238 -7.70 -27.29 9.79
CA ALA A 238 -7.24 -28.64 9.44
C ALA A 238 -6.72 -29.39 10.67
N THR A 239 -5.93 -28.71 11.53
CA THR A 239 -5.41 -29.30 12.78
C THR A 239 -6.53 -29.66 13.75
N ILE A 240 -7.58 -28.84 13.86
CA ILE A 240 -8.75 -29.15 14.73
C ILE A 240 -9.53 -30.35 14.19
N ARG A 241 -9.62 -30.51 12.87
CA ARG A 241 -10.32 -31.65 12.24
C ARG A 241 -9.54 -32.97 12.35
N ASN A 242 -8.21 -32.90 12.52
CA ASN A 242 -7.35 -34.10 12.55
C ASN A 242 -6.33 -34.04 13.71
N PRO A 243 -6.78 -34.13 14.98
CA PRO A 243 -5.92 -33.93 16.15
C PRO A 243 -4.86 -35.01 16.36
N LEU A 244 -4.88 -36.13 15.58
CA LEU A 244 -4.02 -37.32 15.80
C LEU A 244 -2.74 -37.34 14.94
N GLN A 245 -2.45 -36.35 14.09
CA GLN A 245 -1.24 -36.33 13.26
C GLN A 245 -0.08 -35.47 13.82
N GLY A 246 -0.21 -34.91 15.03
CA GLY A 246 0.78 -34.00 15.65
C GLY A 246 1.68 -34.61 16.74
N SER A 247 1.69 -35.90 16.96
CA SER A 247 2.50 -36.55 18.00
C SER A 247 3.16 -37.85 17.52
N VAL A 248 4.33 -37.69 16.88
CA VAL A 248 5.36 -38.75 16.88
C VAL A 248 6.65 -38.08 17.34
N PRO A 249 7.06 -38.21 18.63
CA PRO A 249 8.45 -37.96 19.01
C PRO A 249 9.27 -39.20 18.57
N ALA A 250 10.36 -38.96 17.86
CA ALA A 250 11.43 -39.92 17.70
C ALA A 250 12.34 -39.90 18.93
#